data_91d51e144cbb230ad5fc7aa73e428640
#
_entry.id   91d51e144cbb230ad5fc7aa73e428640
#
_cell.length_a   1.000
_cell.length_b   1.000
_cell.length_c   1.000
_cell.angle_alpha   90.00
_cell.angle_beta   90.00
_cell.angle_gamma   90.00
#
_symmetry.space_group_name_H-M   'P 1'
#
loop_
_entity.id
_entity.type
_entity.pdbx_description
1 polymer ?
#
loop_
_entity_poly.entity_id
_entity_poly.type
_entity_poly.pdbx_seq_one_letter_code
_entity_poly.pdbx_strand_id
1 'polypeptide(L)'
;MLFYPVTPPDVTSCGAEDPALSLLGQAGMVAVRVADLISPAGPGLGKDGRSALVAASAGKIRSGDAVVFLKPVVVASAVVRRDGRVQAAGHPAEHARLGVAEDRLDALAGQADAIGKIAAGVTLRGKVKGAARRAMTPALAIRFTLLMTLMPSDADYAEVMAALMGDLVAVPWQRPYTLPTATVACTWREALGPAPLEQLRDRVLAGVDAEHQACDWRAVAVGDLDACSIDGSLTRVPDTPANRQAFGSAGTADDSSPYPQQRDLWLSHASTRATLAVTSGPSGAAAAGGRDKGEAEQALLDKALDDYPHLFTPQRLWIMDRNFPGVPRISRMLATGTHVLIRVRDGITLERIGDFLPDGSYLAAVSGGGITLTVRVIEYTVSVAGRDAPELFCLISDLHDHYAYPAGVLAAAYHWRWIGSETSLKEVKSAISGAGPSTGAMLRSQSPALIAQEHAAWVTATGLARATARAAAAVAVPAGKGKRAGQPVHPRQISFTAARRAIVTTTRTGAATASLPAPAITAGRVRVLAGLARRRVDVDRHRHRDRKTKARPGFPSGGPRIPAQTATAQISICQPIAA
;
A
#
# COMPACT_ATOMS: atom_id res chain seq x y z
N MET A 1 -4.57 -27.68 22.96
CA MET A 1 -3.30 -27.65 23.71
C MET A 1 -2.80 -26.24 23.75
N LEU A 2 -2.45 -25.73 24.91
CA LEU A 2 -2.14 -24.34 25.13
C LEU A 2 -0.74 -24.21 25.70
N PHE A 3 0.04 -23.27 25.22
CA PHE A 3 1.39 -23.03 25.72
C PHE A 3 1.52 -21.65 26.31
N TYR A 4 2.17 -21.56 27.42
CA TYR A 4 2.46 -20.34 28.13
C TYR A 4 3.97 -20.09 28.14
N PRO A 5 4.46 -18.93 27.73
CA PRO A 5 5.88 -18.62 27.84
C PRO A 5 6.26 -18.29 29.28
N VAL A 6 7.16 -19.05 29.85
CA VAL A 6 7.72 -18.83 31.21
C VAL A 6 9.22 -18.60 31.08
N THR A 7 9.81 -17.94 32.05
CA THR A 7 11.23 -17.68 32.08
C THR A 7 12.07 -18.96 32.34
N PRO A 8 13.29 -19.09 31.80
CA PRO A 8 14.09 -20.31 31.82
C PRO A 8 14.27 -21.06 33.13
N PRO A 9 14.23 -20.42 34.31
CA PRO A 9 14.36 -21.15 35.57
C PRO A 9 13.22 -22.13 35.87
N ASP A 10 12.07 -21.93 35.25
CA ASP A 10 10.86 -22.73 35.55
C ASP A 10 10.79 -24.02 34.71
N VAL A 11 11.71 -24.19 33.76
CA VAL A 11 11.79 -25.38 32.88
C VAL A 11 12.22 -26.63 33.63
N THR A 12 12.92 -26.46 34.74
CA THR A 12 13.47 -27.57 35.55
C THR A 12 12.45 -28.30 36.43
N SER A 13 11.26 -27.76 36.58
CA SER A 13 10.22 -28.34 37.46
C SER A 13 9.26 -29.28 36.76
N CYS A 14 9.24 -29.33 35.43
CA CYS A 14 8.45 -30.28 34.65
C CYS A 14 9.37 -31.33 34.06
N GLY A 15 9.27 -32.56 34.51
CA GLY A 15 10.11 -33.69 34.09
C GLY A 15 10.31 -33.73 32.56
N ALA A 16 11.56 -33.67 32.15
CA ALA A 16 12.02 -33.43 30.80
C ALA A 16 11.92 -34.65 29.85
N GLU A 17 11.13 -35.64 30.15
CA GLU A 17 11.15 -36.89 29.40
C GLU A 17 10.07 -37.03 28.30
N ASP A 18 9.21 -36.02 28.14
CA ASP A 18 8.23 -36.02 27.06
C ASP A 18 8.78 -35.38 25.79
N PRO A 19 8.90 -36.13 24.68
CA PRO A 19 9.38 -35.56 23.40
C PRO A 19 8.58 -34.38 22.89
N ALA A 20 7.30 -34.28 23.22
CA ALA A 20 6.44 -33.14 22.88
C ALA A 20 6.86 -31.89 23.65
N LEU A 21 7.28 -32.02 24.90
CA LEU A 21 7.75 -30.92 25.74
C LEU A 21 9.13 -30.39 25.30
N SER A 22 10.00 -31.27 24.80
CA SER A 22 11.30 -30.90 24.24
C SER A 22 11.15 -30.05 22.95
N LEU A 23 10.23 -30.44 22.08
CA LEU A 23 9.92 -29.66 20.87
C LEU A 23 9.35 -28.28 21.19
N LEU A 24 8.65 -28.17 22.29
CA LEU A 24 8.02 -26.94 22.73
C LEU A 24 9.01 -26.01 23.45
N GLY A 25 9.96 -26.55 24.17
CA GLY A 25 11.09 -25.80 24.73
C GLY A 25 11.92 -25.13 23.62
N GLN A 26 12.13 -25.82 22.49
CA GLN A 26 12.79 -25.25 21.31
C GLN A 26 11.97 -24.13 20.64
N ALA A 27 10.65 -24.12 20.84
CA ALA A 27 9.76 -23.07 20.36
C ALA A 27 9.58 -21.90 21.38
N GLY A 28 10.28 -21.92 22.51
CA GLY A 28 10.16 -20.91 23.55
C GLY A 28 8.89 -21.00 24.38
N MET A 29 8.32 -22.20 24.49
CA MET A 29 7.07 -22.47 25.23
C MET A 29 7.35 -23.45 26.36
N VAL A 30 6.63 -23.29 27.47
CA VAL A 30 6.82 -24.10 28.67
C VAL A 30 5.50 -24.72 29.14
N ALA A 31 5.61 -25.92 29.64
CA ALA A 31 4.49 -26.62 30.28
C ALA A 31 4.41 -26.23 31.76
N VAL A 32 3.23 -25.86 32.21
CA VAL A 32 2.96 -25.54 33.62
C VAL A 32 1.83 -26.44 34.14
N ARG A 33 2.01 -26.99 35.32
CA ARG A 33 0.95 -27.76 35.96
C ARG A 33 -0.20 -26.83 36.37
N VAL A 34 -1.42 -27.27 36.18
CA VAL A 34 -2.60 -26.51 36.58
C VAL A 34 -2.58 -26.24 38.10
N ALA A 35 -2.09 -27.18 38.89
CA ALA A 35 -1.94 -26.99 40.33
C ALA A 35 -1.02 -25.80 40.69
N ASP A 36 0.03 -25.58 39.90
CA ASP A 36 1.00 -24.48 40.11
C ASP A 36 0.40 -23.13 39.71
N LEU A 37 -0.51 -23.11 38.75
CA LEU A 37 -1.25 -21.90 38.35
C LEU A 37 -2.31 -21.48 39.38
N ILE A 38 -2.84 -22.43 40.12
CA ILE A 38 -3.90 -22.21 41.11
C ILE A 38 -3.34 -21.99 42.52
N SER A 39 -2.07 -22.40 42.76
CA SER A 39 -1.41 -22.24 44.04
C SER A 39 -1.05 -20.79 44.31
N PRO A 40 -1.29 -20.26 45.51
CA PRO A 40 -0.82 -18.95 45.93
C PRO A 40 0.72 -18.78 45.86
N ALA A 41 1.46 -19.89 45.88
CA ALA A 41 2.92 -19.95 45.81
C ALA A 41 3.45 -20.34 44.41
N GLY A 42 2.56 -20.58 43.45
CA GLY A 42 2.96 -20.94 42.09
C GLY A 42 3.73 -19.84 41.37
N PRO A 43 4.46 -20.18 40.28
CA PRO A 43 5.23 -19.23 39.50
C PRO A 43 4.40 -18.09 38.93
N GLY A 44 3.24 -18.07 39.37
CA GLY A 44 2.33 -17.00 39.39
C GLY A 44 2.24 -16.16 38.16
N LEU A 45 1.12 -16.04 37.83
CA LEU A 45 0.52 -14.86 37.27
C LEU A 45 0.75 -13.74 38.27
N GLY A 46 1.93 -13.10 38.24
CA GLY A 46 2.35 -12.04 39.14
C GLY A 46 1.32 -10.95 39.32
N LYS A 47 1.41 -10.12 40.35
CA LYS A 47 0.42 -9.11 40.73
C LYS A 47 0.04 -8.15 39.61
N ASP A 48 0.96 -7.92 38.68
CA ASP A 48 0.77 -6.94 37.60
C ASP A 48 0.42 -7.57 36.26
N GLY A 49 -0.01 -8.76 36.40
CA GLY A 49 -0.36 -9.38 35.48
C GLY A 49 -0.49 -10.02 34.53
N ARG A 50 -0.61 -10.05 34.87
CA ARG A 50 -1.17 -11.06 34.36
C ARG A 50 -1.78 -10.87 33.05
N SER A 51 -1.03 -10.21 32.35
CA SER A 51 -1.16 -10.30 30.93
C SER A 51 -1.02 -11.75 30.57
N ALA A 52 -2.01 -12.27 30.02
CA ALA A 52 -1.93 -13.05 28.92
C ALA A 52 -1.87 -14.50 29.06
N LEU A 53 -2.73 -14.97 29.69
CA LEU A 53 -3.03 -16.34 29.53
C LEU A 53 -4.05 -16.58 28.47
N VAL A 54 -3.95 -17.56 27.78
CA VAL A 54 -4.68 -17.93 26.81
C VAL A 54 -5.24 -19.23 26.56
N ALA A 55 -6.34 -19.24 26.11
CA ALA A 55 -7.07 -20.44 25.91
C ALA A 55 -7.11 -20.84 24.50
N ALA A 56 -6.63 -21.91 24.10
CA ALA A 56 -7.05 -22.53 22.89
C ALA A 56 -7.69 -23.85 23.21
N SER A 57 -8.73 -24.09 22.55
CA SER A 57 -9.45 -25.33 22.48
C SER A 57 -10.05 -25.90 23.79
N ALA A 58 -11.20 -26.39 23.65
CA ALA A 58 -12.12 -26.99 24.59
C ALA A 58 -11.64 -28.21 25.43
N GLY A 59 -10.35 -28.29 25.74
CA GLY A 59 -9.83 -29.30 26.63
C GLY A 59 -10.15 -28.96 28.08
N LYS A 60 -10.79 -29.86 28.80
CA LYS A 60 -10.90 -29.76 30.25
C LYS A 60 -9.53 -29.93 30.87
N ILE A 61 -9.02 -28.86 31.46
CA ILE A 61 -7.79 -28.88 32.24
C ILE A 61 -8.14 -29.51 33.60
N ARG A 62 -7.52 -30.64 33.94
CA ARG A 62 -7.69 -31.28 35.22
C ARG A 62 -6.64 -30.79 36.21
N SER A 63 -7.01 -30.61 37.45
CA SER A 63 -6.08 -30.30 38.53
C SER A 63 -5.00 -31.39 38.62
N GLY A 64 -3.72 -31.00 38.49
CA GLY A 64 -2.58 -31.92 38.49
C GLY A 64 -2.01 -32.29 37.14
N ASP A 65 -2.71 -31.98 36.04
CA ASP A 65 -2.19 -32.24 34.71
C ASP A 65 -1.21 -31.16 34.29
N ALA A 66 -0.19 -31.56 33.54
CA ALA A 66 0.69 -30.58 32.87
C ALA A 66 -0.10 -29.86 31.78
N VAL A 67 -0.11 -28.54 31.85
CA VAL A 67 -0.78 -27.72 30.86
C VAL A 67 0.25 -27.17 29.89
N VAL A 68 0.11 -27.56 28.67
CA VAL A 68 0.99 -27.12 27.59
C VAL A 68 0.23 -26.16 26.73
N PHE A 69 0.72 -24.92 26.60
CA PHE A 69 0.07 -23.85 25.85
C PHE A 69 0.70 -23.69 24.46
N LEU A 70 -0.05 -24.07 23.43
CA LEU A 70 0.46 -24.12 22.05
C LEU A 70 0.32 -22.85 21.25
N LYS A 71 -0.62 -22.04 21.51
CA LYS A 71 -0.84 -20.76 20.83
C LYS A 71 -1.49 -19.83 21.81
N PRO A 72 -0.73 -19.07 22.47
CA PRO A 72 -1.35 -18.15 23.34
C PRO A 72 -2.04 -17.05 22.54
N VAL A 73 -3.29 -16.83 22.78
CA VAL A 73 -3.96 -15.57 22.53
C VAL A 73 -3.74 -14.71 23.75
N VAL A 74 -3.18 -13.55 23.63
CA VAL A 74 -2.99 -12.68 24.77
C VAL A 74 -4.33 -12.15 25.22
N VAL A 75 -4.67 -12.52 26.40
CA VAL A 75 -5.75 -11.90 27.11
C VAL A 75 -5.16 -11.08 28.24
N ALA A 76 -5.66 -9.89 28.42
CA ALA A 76 -5.18 -8.97 29.44
C ALA A 76 -5.23 -9.60 30.85
N SER A 77 -6.09 -10.56 31.06
CA SER A 77 -6.13 -11.38 32.26
C SER A 77 -6.87 -12.69 32.00
N ALA A 78 -6.54 -13.72 32.73
CA ALA A 78 -7.26 -14.98 32.71
C ALA A 78 -7.67 -15.39 34.11
N VAL A 79 -8.83 -16.02 34.23
CA VAL A 79 -9.35 -16.55 35.47
C VAL A 79 -9.40 -18.08 35.34
N VAL A 80 -8.72 -18.78 36.23
CA VAL A 80 -8.84 -20.22 36.34
C VAL A 80 -10.04 -20.53 37.22
N ARG A 81 -11.02 -21.23 36.68
CA ARG A 81 -12.21 -21.64 37.41
C ARG A 81 -11.92 -22.85 38.32
N ARG A 82 -12.77 -23.06 39.32
CA ARG A 82 -12.63 -24.21 40.25
C ARG A 82 -12.66 -25.57 39.54
N ASP A 83 -13.24 -25.63 38.34
CA ASP A 83 -13.26 -26.83 37.50
C ASP A 83 -12.01 -26.99 36.62
N GLY A 84 -10.97 -26.15 36.84
CA GLY A 84 -9.74 -26.18 36.07
C GLY A 84 -9.83 -25.51 34.69
N ARG A 85 -10.96 -24.91 34.34
CA ARG A 85 -11.10 -24.18 33.07
C ARG A 85 -10.48 -22.81 33.15
N VAL A 86 -9.75 -22.45 32.12
CA VAL A 86 -9.21 -21.08 31.93
C VAL A 86 -10.23 -20.25 31.20
N GLN A 87 -10.56 -19.10 31.72
CA GLN A 87 -11.49 -18.17 31.12
C GLN A 87 -10.81 -16.82 30.90
N ALA A 88 -10.83 -16.33 29.67
CA ALA A 88 -10.22 -15.06 29.32
C ALA A 88 -11.04 -13.87 29.84
N ALA A 89 -10.37 -12.91 30.43
CA ALA A 89 -10.91 -11.60 30.78
C ALA A 89 -10.46 -10.55 29.76
N GLY A 90 -11.18 -9.46 29.68
CA GLY A 90 -10.95 -8.39 28.71
C GLY A 90 -11.94 -8.42 27.55
N HIS A 91 -11.75 -7.50 26.62
CA HIS A 91 -12.63 -7.36 25.46
C HIS A 91 -11.91 -7.81 24.18
N PRO A 92 -12.49 -8.73 23.37
CA PRO A 92 -11.86 -9.24 22.16
C PRO A 92 -11.39 -8.16 21.18
N ALA A 93 -12.14 -7.05 21.07
CA ALA A 93 -11.77 -5.95 20.18
C ALA A 93 -10.41 -5.31 20.49
N GLU A 94 -9.93 -5.41 21.73
CA GLU A 94 -8.63 -4.89 22.16
C GLU A 94 -7.48 -5.79 21.69
N HIS A 95 -7.78 -7.03 21.35
CA HIS A 95 -6.81 -8.03 20.93
C HIS A 95 -6.77 -8.24 19.41
N ALA A 96 -7.69 -7.63 18.66
CA ALA A 96 -7.71 -7.72 17.20
C ALA A 96 -6.55 -6.93 16.59
N ARG A 97 -5.68 -7.58 15.80
CA ARG A 97 -4.53 -6.98 15.14
C ARG A 97 -4.47 -7.34 13.66
N LEU A 98 -3.83 -6.46 12.88
CA LEU A 98 -3.61 -6.66 11.45
C LEU A 98 -2.31 -7.45 11.12
N GLY A 99 -1.68 -8.06 12.10
CA GLY A 99 -0.46 -8.84 11.88
C GLY A 99 0.67 -8.02 11.24
N VAL A 100 1.21 -8.50 10.11
CA VAL A 100 2.34 -7.82 9.43
C VAL A 100 2.03 -6.37 9.05
N ALA A 101 0.78 -6.03 8.74
CA ALA A 101 0.42 -4.65 8.42
C ALA A 101 0.60 -3.72 9.63
N GLU A 102 0.16 -4.16 10.81
CA GLU A 102 0.29 -3.36 12.03
C GLU A 102 1.74 -3.22 12.46
N ASP A 103 2.52 -4.29 12.32
CA ASP A 103 3.96 -4.26 12.56
C ASP A 103 4.70 -3.29 11.64
N ARG A 104 4.28 -3.21 10.37
CA ARG A 104 4.84 -2.24 9.43
C ARG A 104 4.37 -0.81 9.72
N LEU A 105 3.14 -0.63 10.18
CA LEU A 105 2.65 0.66 10.64
C LEU A 105 3.51 1.22 11.77
N ASP A 106 3.79 0.41 12.77
CA ASP A 106 4.62 0.80 13.90
C ASP A 106 6.04 1.17 13.46
N ALA A 107 6.62 0.39 12.56
CA ALA A 107 7.95 0.66 12.01
C ALA A 107 7.98 1.94 11.17
N LEU A 108 7.02 2.13 10.25
CA LEU A 108 6.97 3.27 9.35
C LEU A 108 6.65 4.58 10.07
N ALA A 109 5.78 4.52 11.06
CA ALA A 109 5.40 5.70 11.83
C ALA A 109 6.45 6.12 12.86
N GLY A 110 7.51 5.31 13.07
CA GLY A 110 8.47 5.52 14.16
C GLY A 110 7.80 5.55 15.55
N GLN A 111 6.59 4.99 15.64
CA GLN A 111 5.74 5.05 16.82
C GLN A 111 5.02 3.72 17.00
N ALA A 112 5.34 3.02 18.07
CA ALA A 112 4.55 1.86 18.46
C ALA A 112 3.06 2.23 18.59
N ASP A 113 2.19 1.35 18.11
CA ASP A 113 0.74 1.48 18.16
C ASP A 113 0.17 2.75 17.50
N ALA A 114 0.53 2.99 16.23
CA ALA A 114 0.03 4.14 15.47
C ALA A 114 -1.51 4.18 15.38
N ILE A 115 -2.16 3.02 15.21
CA ILE A 115 -3.62 2.93 15.16
C ILE A 115 -4.23 3.27 16.52
N GLY A 116 -3.67 2.76 17.62
CA GLY A 116 -4.15 3.07 18.97
C GLY A 116 -4.03 4.55 19.31
N LYS A 117 -2.93 5.19 18.95
CA LYS A 117 -2.74 6.64 19.16
C LYS A 117 -3.73 7.48 18.34
N ILE A 118 -3.97 7.14 17.08
CA ILE A 118 -4.99 7.80 16.27
C ILE A 118 -6.37 7.57 16.89
N ALA A 119 -6.70 6.33 17.26
CA ALA A 119 -7.98 5.97 17.83
C ALA A 119 -8.30 6.68 19.16
N ALA A 120 -7.27 6.91 19.99
CA ALA A 120 -7.40 7.64 21.24
C ALA A 120 -7.79 9.10 21.04
N GLY A 121 -7.38 9.71 19.91
CA GLY A 121 -7.73 11.09 19.54
C GLY A 121 -9.04 11.25 18.77
N VAL A 122 -9.77 10.15 18.50
CA VAL A 122 -10.97 10.20 17.66
C VAL A 122 -12.15 10.81 18.41
N THR A 123 -12.72 11.85 17.83
CA THR A 123 -14.04 12.34 18.17
C THR A 123 -15.07 11.76 17.20
N LEU A 124 -15.98 10.92 17.71
CA LEU A 124 -16.98 10.27 16.88
C LEU A 124 -18.04 11.27 16.37
N ARG A 125 -18.41 11.13 15.10
CA ARG A 125 -19.51 11.88 14.48
C ARG A 125 -20.83 11.24 14.89
N GLY A 126 -21.48 11.75 15.93
CA GLY A 126 -22.71 11.18 16.46
C GLY A 126 -22.49 10.12 17.55
N LYS A 127 -23.59 9.53 18.01
CA LYS A 127 -23.57 8.60 19.14
C LYS A 127 -23.68 7.14 18.68
N VAL A 128 -22.60 6.39 18.80
CA VAL A 128 -22.68 4.93 18.77
C VAL A 128 -23.24 4.45 20.12
N LYS A 129 -24.40 3.79 20.10
CA LYS A 129 -25.13 3.40 21.32
C LYS A 129 -25.23 1.88 21.48
N GLY A 130 -25.56 1.46 22.70
CA GLY A 130 -25.99 0.12 23.01
C GLY A 130 -24.99 -0.99 22.65
N ALA A 131 -25.48 -2.03 22.00
CA ALA A 131 -24.67 -3.20 21.61
C ALA A 131 -23.55 -2.84 20.65
N ALA A 132 -23.76 -1.93 19.70
CA ALA A 132 -22.75 -1.49 18.76
C ALA A 132 -21.52 -0.89 19.46
N ARG A 133 -21.74 -0.04 20.48
CA ARG A 133 -20.63 0.56 21.24
C ARG A 133 -19.82 -0.49 22.02
N ARG A 134 -20.47 -1.55 22.48
CA ARG A 134 -19.80 -2.63 23.21
C ARG A 134 -19.08 -3.62 22.28
N ALA A 135 -19.48 -3.69 21.01
CA ALA A 135 -18.96 -4.67 20.07
C ALA A 135 -17.66 -4.22 19.38
N MET A 136 -17.45 -2.91 19.22
CA MET A 136 -16.29 -2.38 18.52
C MET A 136 -15.69 -1.17 19.25
N THR A 137 -14.44 -0.85 18.90
CA THR A 137 -13.71 0.35 19.33
C THR A 137 -13.30 1.17 18.10
N PRO A 138 -12.91 2.46 18.26
CA PRO A 138 -12.35 3.23 17.14
C PRO A 138 -11.16 2.53 16.47
N ALA A 139 -10.26 1.95 17.24
CA ALA A 139 -9.11 1.21 16.72
C ALA A 139 -9.54 0.01 15.86
N LEU A 140 -10.55 -0.73 16.30
CA LEU A 140 -11.09 -1.86 15.54
C LEU A 140 -11.78 -1.38 14.25
N ALA A 141 -12.50 -0.26 14.28
CA ALA A 141 -13.13 0.32 13.09
C ALA A 141 -12.09 0.76 12.04
N ILE A 142 -10.95 1.32 12.49
CA ILE A 142 -9.82 1.66 11.62
C ILE A 142 -9.23 0.37 11.01
N ARG A 143 -8.93 -0.64 11.82
CA ARG A 143 -8.40 -1.95 11.36
C ARG A 143 -9.35 -2.64 10.38
N PHE A 144 -10.64 -2.62 10.70
CA PHE A 144 -11.68 -3.17 9.82
C PHE A 144 -11.67 -2.50 8.45
N THR A 145 -11.68 -1.16 8.42
CA THR A 145 -11.71 -0.40 7.16
C THR A 145 -10.44 -0.64 6.34
N LEU A 146 -9.28 -0.72 6.98
CA LEU A 146 -8.02 -1.04 6.31
C LEU A 146 -8.01 -2.46 5.75
N LEU A 147 -8.45 -3.45 6.54
CA LEU A 147 -8.52 -4.84 6.09
C LEU A 147 -9.52 -5.02 4.94
N MET A 148 -10.65 -4.31 5.00
CA MET A 148 -11.65 -4.28 3.95
C MET A 148 -11.06 -3.93 2.58
N THR A 149 -10.09 -3.00 2.52
CA THR A 149 -9.42 -2.63 1.28
C THR A 149 -8.32 -3.59 0.86
N LEU A 150 -7.77 -4.37 1.78
CA LEU A 150 -6.78 -5.40 1.51
C LEU A 150 -7.39 -6.72 1.03
N MET A 151 -8.63 -6.99 1.38
CA MET A 151 -9.37 -8.18 0.94
C MET A 151 -9.92 -7.99 -0.50
N PRO A 152 -10.29 -9.07 -1.19
CA PRO A 152 -10.98 -8.98 -2.49
C PRO A 152 -12.22 -8.09 -2.40
N SER A 153 -12.55 -7.43 -3.51
CA SER A 153 -13.67 -6.47 -3.55
C SER A 153 -15.06 -7.11 -3.37
N ASP A 154 -15.16 -8.40 -3.59
CA ASP A 154 -16.36 -9.22 -3.38
C ASP A 154 -16.51 -9.72 -1.93
N ALA A 155 -15.48 -9.60 -1.10
CA ALA A 155 -15.59 -9.93 0.32
C ALA A 155 -16.58 -9.01 1.03
N ASP A 156 -17.59 -9.58 1.66
CA ASP A 156 -18.57 -8.82 2.42
C ASP A 156 -18.04 -8.38 3.82
N TYR A 157 -18.82 -7.58 4.53
CA TYR A 157 -18.40 -7.08 5.85
C TYR A 157 -18.29 -8.18 6.90
N ALA A 158 -19.09 -9.25 6.80
CA ALA A 158 -19.02 -10.37 7.71
C ALA A 158 -17.73 -11.17 7.48
N GLU A 159 -17.32 -11.37 6.23
CA GLU A 159 -16.05 -12.03 5.89
C GLU A 159 -14.84 -11.19 6.36
N VAL A 160 -14.89 -9.87 6.19
CA VAL A 160 -13.82 -8.98 6.69
C VAL A 160 -13.73 -9.06 8.23
N MET A 161 -14.89 -9.07 8.90
CA MET A 161 -14.95 -9.18 10.36
C MET A 161 -14.44 -10.55 10.83
N ALA A 162 -14.84 -11.62 10.16
CA ALA A 162 -14.36 -12.97 10.44
C ALA A 162 -12.84 -13.10 10.22
N ALA A 163 -12.31 -12.48 9.17
CA ALA A 163 -10.87 -12.45 8.93
C ALA A 163 -10.10 -11.69 10.02
N LEU A 164 -10.68 -10.63 10.56
CA LEU A 164 -10.03 -9.79 11.57
C LEU A 164 -10.14 -10.38 12.99
N MET A 165 -11.24 -11.02 13.32
CA MET A 165 -11.58 -11.39 14.69
C MET A 165 -12.09 -12.83 14.86
N GLY A 166 -12.17 -13.61 13.78
CA GLY A 166 -12.75 -14.96 13.83
C GLY A 166 -12.08 -15.88 14.85
N ASP A 167 -10.77 -15.81 14.96
CA ASP A 167 -10.00 -16.61 15.91
C ASP A 167 -10.36 -16.30 17.37
N LEU A 168 -10.82 -15.07 17.64
CA LEU A 168 -11.19 -14.64 19.00
C LEU A 168 -12.51 -15.25 19.47
N VAL A 169 -13.38 -15.69 18.55
CA VAL A 169 -14.65 -16.38 18.91
C VAL A 169 -14.38 -17.70 19.63
N ALA A 170 -13.29 -18.37 19.29
CA ALA A 170 -12.90 -19.64 19.91
C ALA A 170 -12.30 -19.48 21.32
N VAL A 171 -11.95 -18.25 21.72
CA VAL A 171 -11.38 -17.98 23.05
C VAL A 171 -12.48 -18.03 24.10
N PRO A 172 -12.30 -18.76 25.23
CA PRO A 172 -13.28 -18.83 26.30
C PRO A 172 -13.29 -17.54 27.13
N TRP A 173 -13.89 -16.49 26.60
CA TRP A 173 -14.09 -15.24 27.31
C TRP A 173 -15.04 -15.38 28.50
N GLN A 174 -14.95 -14.49 29.47
CA GLN A 174 -15.90 -14.46 30.61
C GLN A 174 -17.36 -14.32 30.14
N ARG A 175 -17.56 -13.66 29.01
CA ARG A 175 -18.84 -13.61 28.32
C ARG A 175 -18.63 -14.13 26.91
N PRO A 176 -19.47 -15.03 26.39
CA PRO A 176 -19.39 -15.48 25.02
C PRO A 176 -19.29 -14.27 24.06
N TYR A 177 -18.31 -14.31 23.17
CA TYR A 177 -18.11 -13.25 22.20
C TYR A 177 -18.72 -13.65 20.86
N THR A 178 -19.50 -12.75 20.30
CA THR A 178 -20.03 -12.86 18.94
C THR A 178 -19.43 -11.77 18.07
N LEU A 179 -19.14 -12.12 16.83
CA LEU A 179 -18.61 -11.13 15.88
C LEU A 179 -19.60 -9.98 15.69
N PRO A 180 -19.11 -8.74 15.59
CA PRO A 180 -19.93 -7.61 15.19
C PRO A 180 -20.56 -7.85 13.81
N THR A 181 -21.82 -7.47 13.67
CA THR A 181 -22.54 -7.61 12.38
C THR A 181 -22.09 -6.55 11.37
N ALA A 182 -22.42 -6.75 10.10
CA ALA A 182 -22.20 -5.78 9.04
C ALA A 182 -22.81 -4.40 9.37
N THR A 183 -24.01 -4.38 9.97
CA THR A 183 -24.67 -3.14 10.41
C THR A 183 -23.87 -2.41 11.48
N VAL A 184 -23.30 -3.14 12.44
CA VAL A 184 -22.43 -2.55 13.48
C VAL A 184 -21.18 -1.95 12.85
N ALA A 185 -20.56 -2.66 11.91
CA ALA A 185 -19.38 -2.16 11.20
C ALA A 185 -19.69 -0.89 10.39
N CYS A 186 -20.85 -0.84 9.71
CA CYS A 186 -21.30 0.34 8.98
C CYS A 186 -21.50 1.54 9.92
N THR A 187 -22.24 1.34 11.00
CA THR A 187 -22.49 2.39 12.02
C THR A 187 -21.17 2.95 12.59
N TRP A 188 -20.20 2.09 12.85
CA TRP A 188 -18.89 2.53 13.33
C TRP A 188 -18.09 3.28 12.28
N ARG A 189 -18.13 2.85 11.02
CA ARG A 189 -17.47 3.56 9.92
C ARG A 189 -18.07 4.96 9.73
N GLU A 190 -19.39 5.09 9.78
CA GLU A 190 -20.07 6.38 9.68
C GLU A 190 -19.68 7.31 10.85
N ALA A 191 -19.70 6.78 12.07
CA ALA A 191 -19.34 7.54 13.26
C ALA A 191 -17.85 7.94 13.29
N LEU A 192 -16.97 7.08 12.78
CA LEU A 192 -15.53 7.33 12.69
C LEU A 192 -15.21 8.49 11.73
N GLY A 193 -15.91 8.57 10.60
CA GLY A 193 -15.61 9.51 9.51
C GLY A 193 -14.27 9.26 8.82
N PRO A 194 -13.86 10.10 7.86
CA PRO A 194 -12.65 9.90 7.07
C PRO A 194 -11.34 10.25 7.78
N ALA A 195 -11.34 11.28 8.62
CA ALA A 195 -10.12 11.88 9.18
C ALA A 195 -9.13 10.90 9.84
N PRO A 196 -9.54 9.88 10.61
CA PRO A 196 -8.60 8.93 11.19
C PRO A 196 -7.86 8.08 10.15
N LEU A 197 -8.52 7.73 9.04
CA LEU A 197 -7.90 6.99 7.94
C LEU A 197 -7.00 7.89 7.10
N GLU A 198 -7.34 9.15 6.93
CA GLU A 198 -6.50 10.16 6.29
C GLU A 198 -5.22 10.40 7.09
N GLN A 199 -5.31 10.57 8.40
CA GLN A 199 -4.13 10.66 9.28
C GLN A 199 -3.24 9.41 9.19
N LEU A 200 -3.86 8.22 9.15
CA LEU A 200 -3.12 6.98 8.99
C LEU A 200 -2.41 6.90 7.64
N ARG A 201 -3.11 7.29 6.56
CA ARG A 201 -2.54 7.40 5.21
C ARG A 201 -1.30 8.28 5.21
N ASP A 202 -1.41 9.49 5.72
CA ASP A 202 -0.34 10.47 5.67
C ASP A 202 0.89 10.01 6.47
N ARG A 203 0.69 9.40 7.63
CA ARG A 203 1.78 8.79 8.40
C ARG A 203 2.47 7.65 7.66
N VAL A 204 1.70 6.77 7.03
CA VAL A 204 2.26 5.64 6.27
C VAL A 204 3.05 6.13 5.07
N LEU A 205 2.51 7.08 4.31
CA LEU A 205 3.18 7.61 3.13
C LEU A 205 4.47 8.36 3.50
N ALA A 206 4.44 9.19 4.54
CA ALA A 206 5.64 9.86 5.05
C ALA A 206 6.71 8.84 5.51
N GLY A 207 6.31 7.77 6.18
CA GLY A 207 7.22 6.70 6.57
C GLY A 207 7.80 5.95 5.38
N VAL A 208 7.00 5.69 4.33
CA VAL A 208 7.46 5.06 3.09
C VAL A 208 8.47 5.96 2.36
N ASP A 209 8.23 7.27 2.32
CA ASP A 209 9.15 8.23 1.72
C ASP A 209 10.47 8.29 2.48
N ALA A 210 10.44 8.43 3.80
CA ALA A 210 11.63 8.43 4.64
C ALA A 210 12.46 7.14 4.49
N GLU A 211 11.79 5.99 4.44
CA GLU A 211 12.43 4.72 4.16
C GLU A 211 13.07 4.66 2.77
N HIS A 212 12.45 5.26 1.77
CA HIS A 212 13.00 5.32 0.42
C HIS A 212 14.27 6.17 0.39
N GLN A 213 14.23 7.35 0.99
CA GLN A 213 15.39 8.25 1.05
C GLN A 213 16.58 7.65 1.83
N ALA A 214 16.29 6.87 2.86
CA ALA A 214 17.32 6.20 3.65
C ALA A 214 17.99 5.01 2.94
N CYS A 215 17.52 4.64 1.75
CA CYS A 215 18.01 3.48 1.01
C CYS A 215 18.71 3.87 -0.27
N ASP A 216 19.77 3.12 -0.57
CA ASP A 216 20.55 3.23 -1.80
C ASP A 216 19.84 2.61 -3.03
N TRP A 217 18.51 2.68 -3.06
CA TRP A 217 17.68 2.16 -4.14
C TRP A 217 17.51 3.12 -5.32
N ARG A 218 18.40 4.08 -5.45
CA ARG A 218 18.42 5.10 -6.51
C ARG A 218 18.79 4.53 -7.89
N ALA A 219 18.32 3.32 -8.22
CA ALA A 219 18.60 2.66 -9.49
C ALA A 219 18.12 3.46 -10.73
N VAL A 220 17.43 4.58 -10.52
CA VAL A 220 16.96 5.50 -11.55
C VAL A 220 17.20 6.94 -11.10
N ALA A 221 18.35 7.19 -10.52
CA ALA A 221 18.78 8.55 -10.28
C ALA A 221 19.21 9.18 -11.62
N VAL A 222 18.82 10.42 -11.81
CA VAL A 222 19.34 11.27 -12.88
C VAL A 222 20.41 12.16 -12.23
N GLY A 223 21.64 11.77 -12.35
CA GLY A 223 22.70 12.39 -11.54
C GLY A 223 22.47 12.08 -10.04
N ASP A 224 22.33 13.13 -9.25
CA ASP A 224 22.01 13.09 -7.81
C ASP A 224 20.51 13.25 -7.52
N LEU A 225 19.68 13.41 -8.55
CA LEU A 225 18.24 13.63 -8.42
C LEU A 225 17.47 12.32 -8.27
N ASP A 226 16.48 12.33 -7.40
CA ASP A 226 15.53 11.24 -7.21
C ASP A 226 14.37 11.34 -8.21
N ALA A 227 14.27 10.38 -9.10
CA ALA A 227 13.24 10.37 -10.13
C ALA A 227 11.89 9.97 -9.55
N CYS A 228 10.94 10.89 -9.63
CA CYS A 228 9.56 10.71 -9.21
C CYS A 228 8.61 10.85 -10.40
N SER A 229 7.45 10.27 -10.34
CA SER A 229 6.45 10.32 -11.41
C SER A 229 5.11 10.82 -10.90
N ILE A 230 4.42 11.58 -11.74
CA ILE A 230 3.05 12.05 -11.52
C ILE A 230 2.17 11.46 -12.60
N ASP A 231 1.04 10.86 -12.20
CA ASP A 231 0.09 10.27 -13.15
C ASP A 231 -1.33 10.29 -12.61
N GLY A 232 -2.29 10.45 -13.50
CA GLY A 232 -3.71 10.50 -13.19
C GLY A 232 -4.38 9.14 -13.23
N SER A 233 -5.46 9.00 -12.47
CA SER A 233 -6.28 7.79 -12.44
C SER A 233 -7.73 8.12 -12.18
N LEU A 234 -8.64 7.34 -12.76
CA LEU A 234 -10.06 7.38 -12.43
C LEU A 234 -10.42 6.17 -11.56
N THR A 235 -11.17 6.42 -10.49
CA THR A 235 -11.70 5.43 -9.57
C THR A 235 -13.22 5.52 -9.58
N ARG A 236 -13.91 4.45 -9.92
CA ARG A 236 -15.37 4.38 -9.91
C ARG A 236 -15.90 4.30 -8.50
N VAL A 237 -17.04 4.92 -8.27
CA VAL A 237 -17.78 4.82 -7.00
C VAL A 237 -19.21 4.34 -7.27
N PRO A 238 -19.90 3.71 -6.29
CA PRO A 238 -21.27 3.26 -6.46
C PRO A 238 -22.21 4.37 -6.89
N ASP A 239 -23.14 4.02 -7.74
CA ASP A 239 -24.11 4.93 -8.32
C ASP A 239 -25.26 5.23 -7.33
N THR A 240 -24.98 6.10 -6.36
CA THR A 240 -25.97 6.65 -5.44
C THR A 240 -26.21 8.14 -5.74
N PRO A 241 -27.39 8.69 -5.40
CA PRO A 241 -27.63 10.11 -5.58
C PRO A 241 -26.57 11.00 -4.90
N ALA A 242 -26.14 10.65 -3.70
CA ALA A 242 -25.10 11.38 -2.97
C ALA A 242 -23.73 11.31 -3.66
N ASN A 243 -23.34 10.15 -4.17
CA ASN A 243 -22.07 10.00 -4.89
C ASN A 243 -22.12 10.68 -6.26
N ARG A 244 -23.28 10.62 -6.97
CA ARG A 244 -23.45 11.39 -8.21
C ARG A 244 -23.29 12.88 -7.99
N GLN A 245 -23.91 13.40 -6.94
CA GLN A 245 -23.81 14.81 -6.60
C GLN A 245 -22.37 15.22 -6.25
N ALA A 246 -21.63 14.37 -5.52
CA ALA A 246 -20.30 14.69 -5.03
C ALA A 246 -19.20 14.51 -6.10
N PHE A 247 -19.29 13.50 -6.96
CA PHE A 247 -18.20 13.11 -7.85
C PHE A 247 -18.47 13.35 -9.34
N GLY A 248 -19.74 13.41 -9.75
CA GLY A 248 -20.11 13.50 -11.15
C GLY A 248 -19.61 12.32 -11.97
N SER A 249 -19.75 12.37 -13.29
CA SER A 249 -19.28 11.36 -14.23
C SER A 249 -18.30 11.99 -15.22
N ALA A 250 -17.16 11.34 -15.44
CA ALA A 250 -16.20 11.78 -16.45
C ALA A 250 -16.72 11.45 -17.86
N GLY A 251 -16.45 12.32 -18.81
CA GLY A 251 -16.79 12.17 -20.21
C GLY A 251 -17.68 13.27 -20.75
N THR A 252 -17.97 13.20 -22.05
CA THR A 252 -18.95 14.06 -22.72
C THR A 252 -20.36 13.49 -22.56
N ALA A 253 -21.39 14.24 -22.93
CA ALA A 253 -22.78 13.82 -22.83
C ALA A 253 -23.03 12.45 -23.52
N ASP A 254 -22.32 12.19 -24.63
CA ASP A 254 -22.49 10.98 -25.44
C ASP A 254 -21.58 9.80 -25.05
N ASP A 255 -20.52 10.05 -24.25
CA ASP A 255 -19.53 9.04 -23.81
C ASP A 255 -19.22 9.18 -22.32
N SER A 256 -20.23 9.49 -21.51
CA SER A 256 -20.05 9.58 -20.05
C SER A 256 -20.00 8.21 -19.41
N SER A 257 -19.17 8.07 -18.38
CA SER A 257 -19.20 6.85 -17.56
C SER A 257 -20.58 6.65 -16.94
N PRO A 258 -21.13 5.43 -16.95
CA PRO A 258 -22.42 5.15 -16.28
C PRO A 258 -22.32 5.28 -14.74
N TYR A 259 -21.12 5.33 -14.20
CA TYR A 259 -20.85 5.45 -12.77
C TYR A 259 -20.20 6.79 -12.43
N PRO A 260 -20.53 7.38 -11.28
CA PRO A 260 -19.76 8.51 -10.76
C PRO A 260 -18.31 8.09 -10.53
N GLN A 261 -17.39 9.04 -10.67
CA GLN A 261 -15.97 8.76 -10.61
C GLN A 261 -15.23 9.82 -9.81
N GLN A 262 -14.29 9.37 -9.01
CA GLN A 262 -13.25 10.20 -8.40
C GLN A 262 -12.04 10.21 -9.33
N ARG A 263 -11.43 11.36 -9.50
CA ARG A 263 -10.14 11.50 -10.15
C ARG A 263 -9.05 11.57 -9.09
N ASP A 264 -8.01 10.78 -9.26
CA ASP A 264 -6.87 10.71 -8.36
C ASP A 264 -5.61 11.09 -9.12
N LEU A 265 -4.74 11.90 -8.51
CA LEU A 265 -3.40 12.19 -8.97
C LEU A 265 -2.42 11.51 -8.02
N TRP A 266 -1.61 10.60 -8.55
CA TRP A 266 -0.65 9.81 -7.80
C TRP A 266 0.76 10.35 -7.98
N LEU A 267 1.42 10.66 -6.88
CA LEU A 267 2.82 11.02 -6.80
C LEU A 267 3.60 9.82 -6.29
N SER A 268 4.59 9.35 -7.05
CA SER A 268 5.27 8.08 -6.73
C SER A 268 6.73 8.11 -7.10
N HIS A 269 7.58 7.37 -6.38
CA HIS A 269 8.95 7.12 -6.79
C HIS A 269 9.00 6.22 -8.03
N ALA A 270 9.73 6.65 -9.05
CA ALA A 270 9.85 5.90 -10.29
C ALA A 270 10.59 4.56 -10.10
N SER A 271 11.60 4.52 -9.23
CA SER A 271 12.43 3.33 -9.01
C SER A 271 11.73 2.23 -8.21
N THR A 272 11.07 2.58 -7.10
CA THR A 272 10.48 1.60 -6.17
C THR A 272 8.97 1.46 -6.29
N ARG A 273 8.32 2.35 -7.05
CA ARG A 273 6.85 2.47 -7.13
C ARG A 273 6.19 2.81 -5.79
N ALA A 274 6.95 3.33 -4.83
CA ALA A 274 6.41 3.78 -3.57
C ALA A 274 5.53 5.01 -3.81
N THR A 275 4.30 4.99 -3.27
CA THR A 275 3.40 6.14 -3.32
C THR A 275 3.83 7.15 -2.28
N LEU A 276 4.00 8.41 -2.68
CA LEU A 276 4.37 9.54 -1.82
C LEU A 276 3.15 10.31 -1.34
N ALA A 277 2.24 10.60 -2.27
CA ALA A 277 0.99 11.28 -1.99
C ALA A 277 -0.06 10.93 -3.04
N VAL A 278 -1.32 11.16 -2.69
CA VAL A 278 -2.45 11.08 -3.62
C VAL A 278 -3.37 12.26 -3.34
N THR A 279 -3.60 13.11 -4.35
CA THR A 279 -4.64 14.12 -4.32
C THR A 279 -5.84 13.66 -5.11
N SER A 280 -7.04 14.00 -4.65
CA SER A 280 -8.27 13.52 -5.24
C SER A 280 -9.31 14.64 -5.36
N GLY A 281 -10.17 14.49 -6.36
CA GLY A 281 -11.29 15.38 -6.60
C GLY A 281 -12.37 14.74 -7.47
N PRO A 282 -13.51 15.42 -7.69
CA PRO A 282 -14.56 14.96 -8.58
C PRO A 282 -14.07 14.88 -10.03
N SER A 283 -14.49 13.86 -10.78
CA SER A 283 -14.09 13.70 -12.17
C SER A 283 -15.04 14.37 -13.17
N GLY A 284 -16.25 14.71 -12.75
CA GLY A 284 -17.26 15.36 -13.53
C GLY A 284 -17.82 16.60 -12.85
N ALA A 285 -18.68 17.36 -13.53
CA ALA A 285 -19.40 18.46 -12.92
C ALA A 285 -20.21 17.92 -11.74
N ALA A 286 -19.90 18.34 -10.55
CA ALA A 286 -20.80 18.21 -9.41
C ALA A 286 -22.14 18.83 -9.84
N ALA A 287 -23.25 18.17 -9.56
CA ALA A 287 -24.57 18.40 -10.14
C ALA A 287 -25.22 19.73 -9.80
N ALA A 288 -24.58 20.82 -10.03
CA ALA A 288 -25.11 22.18 -9.99
C ALA A 288 -25.11 22.77 -11.39
N GLY A 289 -25.82 22.13 -12.35
CA GLY A 289 -26.24 22.80 -13.60
C GLY A 289 -25.16 23.42 -14.50
N GLY A 290 -23.90 23.20 -14.24
CA GLY A 290 -22.76 23.82 -14.93
C GLY A 290 -22.05 22.82 -15.85
N ARG A 291 -21.62 23.30 -17.01
CA ARG A 291 -20.76 22.62 -17.97
C ARG A 291 -19.30 22.44 -17.47
N ASP A 292 -19.08 22.48 -16.17
CA ASP A 292 -17.74 22.35 -15.60
C ASP A 292 -17.27 20.91 -15.69
N LYS A 293 -16.21 20.76 -16.47
CA LYS A 293 -15.42 19.54 -16.59
C LYS A 293 -14.72 19.31 -15.25
N GLY A 294 -15.24 18.67 -14.28
CA GLY A 294 -14.66 18.34 -12.99
C GLY A 294 -13.16 18.68 -12.76
N GLU A 295 -12.59 18.39 -11.64
CA GLU A 295 -11.17 18.71 -11.41
C GLU A 295 -10.28 17.97 -12.41
N ALA A 296 -9.61 18.73 -13.28
CA ALA A 296 -8.61 18.18 -14.19
C ALA A 296 -7.38 17.71 -13.38
N GLU A 297 -6.60 16.78 -13.94
CA GLU A 297 -5.31 16.34 -13.33
C GLU A 297 -4.38 17.52 -13.01
N GLN A 298 -4.48 18.57 -13.80
CA GLN A 298 -3.73 19.79 -13.61
C GLN A 298 -4.13 20.56 -12.34
N ALA A 299 -5.43 20.65 -12.02
CA ALA A 299 -5.90 21.28 -10.78
C ALA A 299 -5.52 20.42 -9.55
N LEU A 300 -5.53 19.08 -9.70
CA LEU A 300 -5.06 18.19 -8.64
C LEU A 300 -3.55 18.32 -8.41
N LEU A 301 -2.76 18.66 -9.43
CA LEU A 301 -1.34 18.96 -9.24
C LEU A 301 -1.14 20.29 -8.50
N ASP A 302 -1.93 21.31 -8.83
CA ASP A 302 -1.89 22.57 -8.08
C ASP A 302 -2.24 22.33 -6.60
N LYS A 303 -3.26 21.50 -6.33
CA LYS A 303 -3.61 21.09 -4.97
C LYS A 303 -2.48 20.27 -4.31
N ALA A 304 -1.79 19.40 -5.04
CA ALA A 304 -0.66 18.65 -4.48
C ALA A 304 0.49 19.56 -4.06
N LEU A 305 0.75 20.64 -4.81
CA LEU A 305 1.74 21.66 -4.46
C LEU A 305 1.37 22.42 -3.17
N ASP A 306 0.07 22.60 -2.90
CA ASP A 306 -0.41 23.23 -1.68
C ASP A 306 -0.41 22.27 -0.49
N ASP A 307 -0.91 21.03 -0.68
CA ASP A 307 -1.12 20.07 0.40
C ASP A 307 0.19 19.36 0.81
N TYR A 308 1.14 19.18 -0.14
CA TYR A 308 2.38 18.41 0.07
C TYR A 308 3.65 19.16 -0.39
N PRO A 309 3.87 20.42 0.04
CA PRO A 309 5.02 21.23 -0.42
C PRO A 309 6.36 20.57 -0.11
N HIS A 310 6.44 19.76 0.94
CA HIS A 310 7.64 19.02 1.33
C HIS A 310 8.07 17.94 0.34
N LEU A 311 7.21 17.58 -0.62
CA LEU A 311 7.55 16.63 -1.69
C LEU A 311 8.22 17.30 -2.89
N PHE A 312 8.11 18.61 -3.02
CA PHE A 312 8.67 19.38 -4.14
C PHE A 312 9.97 20.05 -3.70
N THR A 313 11.08 19.30 -3.79
CA THR A 313 12.40 19.71 -3.28
C THR A 313 13.45 19.69 -4.38
N PRO A 314 14.59 20.40 -4.22
CA PRO A 314 15.68 20.41 -5.20
C PRO A 314 16.31 19.02 -5.49
N GLN A 315 16.06 18.03 -4.64
CA GLN A 315 16.58 16.68 -4.85
C GLN A 315 15.68 15.81 -5.72
N ARG A 316 14.53 16.33 -6.18
CA ARG A 316 13.55 15.53 -6.93
C ARG A 316 13.37 16.02 -8.36
N LEU A 317 13.33 15.05 -9.27
CA LEU A 317 12.93 15.23 -10.67
C LEU A 317 11.54 14.64 -10.89
N TRP A 318 10.56 15.51 -11.18
CA TRP A 318 9.19 15.08 -11.46
C TRP A 318 8.99 14.79 -12.95
N ILE A 319 8.69 13.53 -13.26
CA ILE A 319 8.46 13.05 -14.63
C ILE A 319 6.96 13.03 -14.88
N MET A 320 6.51 13.77 -15.88
CA MET A 320 5.09 13.97 -16.20
C MET A 320 4.79 13.72 -17.67
N ASP A 321 3.55 13.35 -17.95
CA ASP A 321 3.10 13.12 -19.31
C ASP A 321 2.68 14.43 -20.02
N ARG A 322 2.25 14.31 -21.30
CA ARG A 322 1.85 15.42 -22.15
C ARG A 322 0.56 16.16 -21.72
N ASN A 323 -0.12 15.71 -20.66
CA ASN A 323 -1.31 16.38 -20.13
C ASN A 323 -0.96 17.49 -19.12
N PHE A 324 0.26 17.51 -18.61
CA PHE A 324 0.70 18.43 -17.57
C PHE A 324 1.38 19.73 -18.01
N PRO A 325 1.87 19.92 -19.26
CA PRO A 325 2.56 21.14 -19.60
C PRO A 325 1.62 22.36 -19.54
N GLY A 326 1.96 23.24 -18.62
CA GLY A 326 1.30 24.54 -18.46
C GLY A 326 2.31 25.48 -17.82
N VAL A 327 2.73 26.54 -18.56
CA VAL A 327 3.84 27.41 -18.16
C VAL A 327 3.69 27.97 -16.74
N PRO A 328 2.52 28.49 -16.31
CA PRO A 328 2.37 28.97 -14.94
C PRO A 328 2.60 27.88 -13.89
N ARG A 329 2.16 26.63 -14.15
CA ARG A 329 2.33 25.52 -13.22
C ARG A 329 3.78 25.06 -13.17
N ILE A 330 4.43 24.94 -14.32
CA ILE A 330 5.87 24.63 -14.37
C ILE A 330 6.64 25.71 -13.60
N SER A 331 6.36 26.99 -13.81
CA SER A 331 6.97 28.09 -13.06
C SER A 331 6.77 27.94 -11.55
N ARG A 332 5.56 27.57 -11.12
CA ARG A 332 5.25 27.34 -9.72
C ARG A 332 6.05 26.15 -9.14
N MET A 333 6.18 25.05 -9.88
CA MET A 333 7.02 23.92 -9.47
C MET A 333 8.48 24.32 -9.34
N LEU A 334 9.04 24.99 -10.35
CA LEU A 334 10.42 25.44 -10.34
C LEU A 334 10.72 26.43 -9.21
N ALA A 335 9.75 27.25 -8.81
CA ALA A 335 9.88 28.15 -7.67
C ALA A 335 10.10 27.44 -6.33
N THR A 336 9.77 26.15 -6.21
CA THR A 336 10.10 25.31 -5.04
C THR A 336 11.54 24.78 -5.08
N GLY A 337 12.25 24.98 -6.19
CA GLY A 337 13.56 24.40 -6.48
C GLY A 337 13.52 22.98 -7.06
N THR A 338 12.35 22.36 -7.16
CA THR A 338 12.22 21.01 -7.75
C THR A 338 12.46 21.04 -9.26
N HIS A 339 12.85 19.90 -9.83
CA HIS A 339 13.11 19.75 -11.25
C HIS A 339 11.98 19.04 -11.98
N VAL A 340 11.84 19.31 -13.28
CA VAL A 340 10.79 18.73 -14.12
C VAL A 340 11.34 18.09 -15.39
N LEU A 341 10.68 17.01 -15.82
CA LEU A 341 10.88 16.35 -17.12
C LEU A 341 9.51 16.00 -17.69
N ILE A 342 9.08 16.74 -18.71
CA ILE A 342 7.70 16.71 -19.19
C ILE A 342 7.67 16.41 -20.69
N ARG A 343 6.82 15.46 -21.11
CA ARG A 343 6.55 15.28 -22.54
C ARG A 343 5.68 16.42 -23.05
N VAL A 344 6.10 17.02 -24.15
CA VAL A 344 5.35 18.08 -24.81
C VAL A 344 4.23 17.46 -25.66
N ARG A 345 3.08 18.12 -25.70
CA ARG A 345 1.99 17.79 -26.63
C ARG A 345 2.10 18.59 -27.90
N ASP A 346 1.49 18.11 -28.95
CA ASP A 346 1.36 18.84 -30.19
C ASP A 346 0.71 20.22 -29.98
N GLY A 347 1.18 21.23 -30.68
CA GLY A 347 0.66 22.61 -30.61
C GLY A 347 1.26 23.50 -29.53
N ILE A 348 2.29 23.05 -28.80
CA ILE A 348 3.11 23.92 -27.95
C ILE A 348 4.26 24.47 -28.79
N THR A 349 4.35 25.79 -28.91
CA THR A 349 5.46 26.47 -29.59
C THR A 349 6.67 26.50 -28.66
N LEU A 350 7.80 26.01 -29.17
CA LEU A 350 9.10 26.05 -28.53
C LEU A 350 10.02 26.92 -29.43
N GLU A 351 10.31 28.14 -28.99
CA GLU A 351 11.17 29.06 -29.73
C GLU A 351 12.62 28.78 -29.37
N ARG A 352 13.36 28.17 -30.29
CA ARG A 352 14.76 27.81 -30.06
C ARG A 352 15.62 29.03 -29.76
N ILE A 353 16.44 28.91 -28.73
CA ILE A 353 17.42 29.90 -28.29
C ILE A 353 18.82 29.35 -28.56
N GLY A 354 19.54 30.00 -29.48
CA GLY A 354 20.91 29.63 -29.83
C GLY A 354 21.04 28.32 -30.62
N ASP A 355 22.22 27.72 -30.54
CA ASP A 355 22.59 26.51 -31.26
C ASP A 355 22.19 25.24 -30.51
N PHE A 356 22.32 24.09 -31.18
CA PHE A 356 22.20 22.77 -30.51
C PHE A 356 23.38 22.58 -29.56
N LEU A 357 23.05 21.95 -28.42
CA LEU A 357 24.07 21.52 -27.47
C LEU A 357 24.79 20.27 -28.00
N PRO A 358 26.01 19.96 -27.50
CA PRO A 358 26.81 18.82 -27.96
C PRO A 358 26.12 17.47 -27.91
N ASP A 359 25.11 17.31 -27.05
CA ASP A 359 24.34 16.08 -26.92
C ASP A 359 23.07 16.02 -27.78
N GLY A 360 22.90 16.98 -28.71
CA GLY A 360 21.78 17.07 -29.64
C GLY A 360 20.53 17.75 -29.08
N SER A 361 20.52 18.14 -27.80
CA SER A 361 19.44 18.94 -27.22
C SER A 361 19.64 20.44 -27.52
N TYR A 362 18.65 21.27 -27.22
CA TYR A 362 18.74 22.72 -27.39
C TYR A 362 17.93 23.46 -26.33
N LEU A 363 18.21 24.75 -26.14
CA LEU A 363 17.40 25.61 -25.29
C LEU A 363 16.25 26.23 -26.10
N ALA A 364 15.11 26.41 -25.47
CA ALA A 364 13.97 27.10 -26.08
C ALA A 364 13.22 27.95 -25.06
N ALA A 365 12.58 29.02 -25.57
CA ALA A 365 11.59 29.75 -24.80
C ALA A 365 10.23 29.10 -24.97
N VAL A 366 9.50 28.96 -23.86
CA VAL A 366 8.12 28.56 -23.82
C VAL A 366 7.30 29.57 -23.04
N SER A 367 6.25 30.10 -23.65
CA SER A 367 5.46 31.19 -23.08
C SER A 367 4.03 30.77 -22.83
N GLY A 368 3.43 31.25 -21.74
CA GLY A 368 2.03 31.04 -21.41
C GLY A 368 1.63 31.73 -20.11
N GLY A 369 0.41 32.24 -20.05
CA GLY A 369 -0.10 32.93 -18.87
C GLY A 369 0.70 34.17 -18.44
N GLY A 370 1.31 34.87 -19.39
CA GLY A 370 2.17 36.05 -19.15
C GLY A 370 3.56 35.70 -18.60
N ILE A 371 3.95 34.44 -18.59
CA ILE A 371 5.26 33.96 -18.14
C ILE A 371 6.00 33.36 -19.30
N THR A 372 7.31 33.62 -19.39
CA THR A 372 8.21 32.95 -20.31
C THR A 372 9.28 32.22 -19.53
N LEU A 373 9.47 30.95 -19.84
CA LEU A 373 10.47 30.09 -19.25
C LEU A 373 11.48 29.65 -20.29
N THR A 374 12.76 29.63 -19.94
CA THR A 374 13.77 28.92 -20.71
C THR A 374 13.76 27.45 -20.29
N VAL A 375 13.58 26.57 -21.26
CA VAL A 375 13.60 25.12 -21.05
C VAL A 375 14.63 24.49 -21.99
N ARG A 376 15.15 23.33 -21.57
CA ARG A 376 15.95 22.49 -22.45
C ARG A 376 15.04 21.50 -23.13
N VAL A 377 15.15 21.39 -24.44
CA VAL A 377 14.36 20.51 -25.30
C VAL A 377 15.19 19.31 -25.71
N ILE A 378 14.60 18.12 -25.58
CA ILE A 378 15.23 16.84 -25.91
C ILE A 378 14.30 16.10 -26.87
N GLU A 379 14.71 15.98 -28.12
CA GLU A 379 13.98 15.24 -29.14
C GLU A 379 14.66 13.89 -29.41
N TYR A 380 13.89 12.83 -29.42
CA TYR A 380 14.42 11.51 -29.67
C TYR A 380 13.35 10.58 -30.25
N THR A 381 13.80 9.54 -30.91
CA THR A 381 12.94 8.50 -31.46
C THR A 381 13.07 7.21 -30.65
N VAL A 382 11.97 6.49 -30.55
CA VAL A 382 11.92 5.15 -29.97
C VAL A 382 11.56 4.16 -31.06
N SER A 383 12.53 3.36 -31.46
CA SER A 383 12.33 2.25 -32.39
C SER A 383 12.04 0.98 -31.62
N VAL A 384 10.99 0.27 -32.01
CA VAL A 384 10.63 -1.03 -31.41
C VAL A 384 10.68 -2.09 -32.50
N ALA A 385 11.39 -3.17 -32.25
CA ALA A 385 11.48 -4.26 -33.20
C ALA A 385 10.08 -4.77 -33.60
N GLY A 386 9.82 -4.82 -34.92
CA GLY A 386 8.53 -5.22 -35.47
C GLY A 386 7.51 -4.10 -35.62
N ARG A 387 7.90 -2.83 -35.48
CA ARG A 387 7.11 -1.64 -35.87
C ARG A 387 7.76 -0.97 -37.08
N ASP A 388 6.91 -0.54 -38.01
CA ASP A 388 7.34 0.04 -39.27
C ASP A 388 7.92 1.46 -39.13
N ALA A 389 7.55 2.19 -38.08
CA ALA A 389 8.02 3.55 -37.85
C ALA A 389 8.41 3.81 -36.37
N PRO A 390 9.49 4.55 -36.14
CA PRO A 390 9.86 5.02 -34.82
C PRO A 390 8.85 6.04 -34.29
N GLU A 391 8.57 6.03 -32.99
CA GLU A 391 7.75 7.05 -32.33
C GLU A 391 8.65 8.22 -31.88
N LEU A 392 8.29 9.45 -32.30
CA LEU A 392 8.98 10.68 -31.90
C LEU A 392 8.50 11.14 -30.51
N PHE A 393 9.45 11.50 -29.68
CA PHE A 393 9.24 12.11 -28.37
C PHE A 393 9.92 13.46 -28.30
N CYS A 394 9.24 14.44 -27.73
CA CYS A 394 9.79 15.74 -27.40
C CYS A 394 9.58 15.97 -25.90
N LEU A 395 10.66 16.17 -25.17
CA LEU A 395 10.67 16.46 -23.74
C LEU A 395 11.15 17.87 -23.49
N ILE A 396 10.64 18.49 -22.44
CA ILE A 396 11.19 19.73 -21.87
C ILE A 396 11.63 19.49 -20.42
N SER A 397 12.70 20.18 -20.03
CA SER A 397 13.25 20.14 -18.67
C SER A 397 13.89 21.48 -18.33
N ASP A 398 13.99 21.79 -17.04
CA ASP A 398 14.78 22.90 -16.50
C ASP A 398 16.26 22.53 -16.27
N LEU A 399 16.64 21.27 -16.48
CA LEU A 399 18.01 20.77 -16.34
C LEU A 399 18.87 21.17 -17.57
N HIS A 400 19.42 22.39 -17.55
CA HIS A 400 20.12 22.98 -18.70
C HIS A 400 21.52 22.40 -18.90
N ASP A 401 22.20 21.97 -17.84
CA ASP A 401 23.55 21.43 -17.94
C ASP A 401 23.54 20.05 -18.60
N HIS A 402 23.97 20.00 -19.85
CA HIS A 402 24.02 18.80 -20.68
C HIS A 402 25.16 17.85 -20.31
N TYR A 403 26.15 18.30 -19.56
CA TYR A 403 27.21 17.43 -19.04
C TYR A 403 26.77 16.71 -17.78
N ALA A 404 26.13 17.41 -16.84
CA ALA A 404 25.58 16.81 -15.65
C ALA A 404 24.36 15.91 -15.93
N TYR A 405 23.54 16.31 -16.91
CA TYR A 405 22.29 15.62 -17.27
C TYR A 405 22.21 15.36 -18.78
N PRO A 406 22.95 14.39 -19.33
CA PRO A 406 22.95 14.10 -20.76
C PRO A 406 21.56 13.76 -21.32
N ALA A 407 21.25 14.22 -22.55
CA ALA A 407 19.96 14.01 -23.20
C ALA A 407 19.52 12.54 -23.23
N GLY A 408 20.45 11.61 -23.47
CA GLY A 408 20.18 10.17 -23.46
C GLY A 408 19.76 9.65 -22.09
N VAL A 409 20.32 10.19 -20.99
CA VAL A 409 19.94 9.85 -19.62
C VAL A 409 18.53 10.34 -19.31
N LEU A 410 18.20 11.59 -19.69
CA LEU A 410 16.86 12.16 -19.51
C LEU A 410 15.80 11.43 -20.34
N ALA A 411 16.11 11.10 -21.60
CA ALA A 411 15.25 10.29 -22.46
C ALA A 411 14.98 8.91 -21.85
N ALA A 412 16.01 8.23 -21.34
CA ALA A 412 15.85 6.95 -20.65
C ALA A 412 15.04 7.10 -19.35
N ALA A 413 15.29 8.16 -18.56
CA ALA A 413 14.55 8.44 -17.32
C ALA A 413 13.06 8.65 -17.57
N TYR A 414 12.68 9.32 -18.67
CA TYR A 414 11.28 9.51 -19.02
C TYR A 414 10.51 8.19 -19.15
N HIS A 415 11.15 7.13 -19.65
CA HIS A 415 10.51 5.81 -19.78
C HIS A 415 10.26 5.11 -18.44
N TRP A 416 10.93 5.53 -17.38
CA TRP A 416 10.64 5.02 -16.03
C TRP A 416 9.27 5.46 -15.51
N ARG A 417 8.65 6.47 -16.08
CA ARG A 417 7.28 6.86 -15.79
C ARG A 417 6.31 5.68 -15.96
N TRP A 418 6.44 4.91 -17.04
CA TRP A 418 5.59 3.73 -17.25
C TRP A 418 5.76 2.67 -16.16
N ILE A 419 6.96 2.50 -15.67
CA ILE A 419 7.24 1.53 -14.60
C ILE A 419 6.78 2.10 -13.26
N GLY A 420 7.07 3.36 -12.98
CA GLY A 420 6.73 4.04 -11.72
C GLY A 420 5.23 4.26 -11.54
N SER A 421 4.54 4.76 -12.56
CA SER A 421 3.14 5.14 -12.49
C SER A 421 2.19 4.12 -13.11
N GLU A 422 2.22 3.93 -14.43
CA GLU A 422 1.21 3.11 -15.10
C GLU A 422 1.17 1.66 -14.61
N THR A 423 2.34 1.05 -14.45
CA THR A 423 2.41 -0.32 -13.92
C THR A 423 2.00 -0.36 -12.45
N SER A 424 2.38 0.65 -11.66
CA SER A 424 1.98 0.76 -10.26
C SER A 424 0.48 0.90 -10.12
N LEU A 425 -0.14 1.82 -10.88
CA LEU A 425 -1.59 2.02 -10.89
C LEU A 425 -2.35 0.78 -11.36
N LYS A 426 -1.82 0.08 -12.37
CA LYS A 426 -2.40 -1.19 -12.82
C LYS A 426 -2.35 -2.26 -11.74
N GLU A 427 -1.22 -2.38 -11.02
CA GLU A 427 -1.09 -3.32 -9.90
C GLU A 427 -2.07 -2.98 -8.77
N VAL A 428 -2.17 -1.70 -8.40
CA VAL A 428 -3.10 -1.22 -7.38
C VAL A 428 -4.55 -1.50 -7.77
N LYS A 429 -4.96 -1.11 -8.98
CA LYS A 429 -6.32 -1.33 -9.49
C LYS A 429 -6.68 -2.81 -9.55
N SER A 430 -5.80 -3.67 -10.06
CA SER A 430 -6.09 -5.09 -10.22
C SER A 430 -5.98 -5.89 -8.93
N ALA A 431 -5.03 -5.55 -8.07
CA ALA A 431 -4.76 -6.34 -6.86
C ALA A 431 -5.68 -5.97 -5.70
N ILE A 432 -6.04 -4.70 -5.55
CA ILE A 432 -6.83 -4.23 -4.41
C ILE A 432 -8.32 -4.25 -4.75
N SER A 433 -8.72 -3.73 -5.90
CA SER A 433 -10.14 -3.69 -6.26
C SER A 433 -10.70 -4.99 -6.81
N GLY A 434 -9.86 -5.99 -7.08
CA GLY A 434 -10.30 -7.24 -7.73
C GLY A 434 -10.81 -7.04 -9.16
N ALA A 435 -10.79 -5.81 -9.65
CA ALA A 435 -11.31 -5.46 -10.97
C ALA A 435 -10.45 -6.09 -12.07
N GLY A 436 -11.11 -6.68 -13.05
CA GLY A 436 -10.44 -7.10 -14.26
C GLY A 436 -9.84 -5.91 -15.02
N PRO A 437 -8.92 -6.15 -15.95
CA PRO A 437 -8.24 -5.08 -16.70
C PRO A 437 -9.19 -4.10 -17.41
N SER A 438 -10.42 -4.53 -17.67
CA SER A 438 -11.45 -3.77 -18.39
C SER A 438 -12.43 -3.00 -17.50
N THR A 439 -12.54 -3.34 -16.21
CA THR A 439 -13.59 -2.77 -15.35
C THR A 439 -13.12 -1.58 -14.49
N GLY A 440 -11.82 -1.36 -14.38
CA GLY A 440 -11.26 -0.27 -13.55
C GLY A 440 -11.44 -0.50 -12.05
N ALA A 441 -10.80 0.33 -11.23
CA ALA A 441 -10.97 0.29 -9.79
C ALA A 441 -12.37 0.79 -9.40
N MET A 442 -13.03 0.11 -8.46
CA MET A 442 -14.31 0.50 -7.92
C MET A 442 -14.30 0.40 -6.39
N LEU A 443 -14.60 1.51 -5.74
CA LEU A 443 -14.87 1.53 -4.32
C LEU A 443 -16.30 1.04 -4.07
N ARG A 444 -16.61 0.61 -2.86
CA ARG A 444 -17.90 -0.02 -2.53
C ARG A 444 -18.79 0.82 -1.61
N SER A 445 -18.26 1.90 -1.07
CA SER A 445 -18.97 2.73 -0.10
C SER A 445 -20.07 3.59 -0.74
N GLN A 446 -21.22 3.72 -0.06
CA GLN A 446 -22.44 4.27 -0.61
C GLN A 446 -22.59 5.80 -0.42
N SER A 447 -21.70 6.44 0.33
CA SER A 447 -21.73 7.89 0.58
C SER A 447 -20.35 8.53 0.42
N PRO A 448 -20.28 9.84 0.08
CA PRO A 448 -19.02 10.52 -0.14
C PRO A 448 -18.06 10.47 1.06
N ALA A 449 -18.55 10.57 2.27
CA ALA A 449 -17.72 10.46 3.47
C ALA A 449 -17.12 9.07 3.67
N LEU A 450 -17.89 8.02 3.37
CA LEU A 450 -17.41 6.64 3.42
C LEU A 450 -16.49 6.32 2.22
N ILE A 451 -16.69 6.96 1.06
CA ILE A 451 -15.76 6.89 -0.08
C ILE A 451 -14.41 7.49 0.30
N ALA A 452 -14.39 8.70 0.90
CA ALA A 452 -13.15 9.32 1.36
C ALA A 452 -12.42 8.43 2.38
N GLN A 453 -13.14 7.84 3.32
CA GLN A 453 -12.61 6.90 4.30
C GLN A 453 -12.03 5.63 3.64
N GLU A 454 -12.75 5.02 2.73
CA GLU A 454 -12.33 3.82 2.01
C GLU A 454 -11.13 4.10 1.10
N HIS A 455 -11.14 5.25 0.42
CA HIS A 455 -10.03 5.69 -0.42
C HIS A 455 -8.75 5.91 0.39
N ALA A 456 -8.83 6.60 1.52
CA ALA A 456 -7.68 6.79 2.42
C ALA A 456 -7.13 5.43 2.90
N ALA A 457 -7.99 4.49 3.28
CA ALA A 457 -7.59 3.13 3.64
C ALA A 457 -6.96 2.38 2.44
N TRP A 458 -7.48 2.57 1.23
CA TRP A 458 -6.95 1.95 0.02
C TRP A 458 -5.53 2.45 -0.32
N VAL A 459 -5.30 3.76 -0.22
CA VAL A 459 -3.97 4.36 -0.38
C VAL A 459 -3.02 3.86 0.71
N THR A 460 -3.48 3.81 1.96
CA THR A 460 -2.72 3.24 3.09
C THR A 460 -2.31 1.79 2.82
N ALA A 461 -3.25 0.96 2.38
CA ALA A 461 -3.01 -0.45 2.04
C ALA A 461 -1.97 -0.59 0.91
N THR A 462 -1.99 0.33 -0.06
CA THR A 462 -1.00 0.40 -1.14
C THR A 462 0.39 0.70 -0.57
N GLY A 463 0.52 1.72 0.28
CA GLY A 463 1.75 2.07 0.97
C GLY A 463 2.32 0.91 1.79
N LEU A 464 1.47 0.22 2.56
CA LEU A 464 1.87 -0.95 3.36
C LEU A 464 2.34 -2.12 2.50
N ALA A 465 1.70 -2.38 1.37
CA ALA A 465 2.13 -3.44 0.44
C ALA A 465 3.50 -3.10 -0.16
N ARG A 466 3.77 -1.83 -0.51
CA ARG A 466 5.07 -1.35 -1.00
C ARG A 466 6.15 -1.43 0.09
N ALA A 467 5.85 -1.00 1.31
CA ALA A 467 6.76 -1.12 2.44
C ALA A 467 7.08 -2.59 2.75
N THR A 468 6.09 -3.48 2.66
CA THR A 468 6.29 -4.93 2.83
C THR A 468 7.19 -5.49 1.72
N ALA A 469 6.98 -5.06 0.48
CA ALA A 469 7.84 -5.47 -0.64
C ALA A 469 9.29 -5.00 -0.44
N ARG A 470 9.49 -3.77 0.03
CA ARG A 470 10.81 -3.24 0.37
C ARG A 470 11.47 -4.00 1.50
N ALA A 471 10.74 -4.25 2.60
CA ALA A 471 11.23 -5.04 3.71
C ALA A 471 11.63 -6.45 3.28
N ALA A 472 10.84 -7.07 2.38
CA ALA A 472 11.18 -8.38 1.81
C ALA A 472 12.45 -8.33 0.97
N ALA A 473 12.67 -7.27 0.20
CA ALA A 473 13.87 -7.10 -0.60
C ALA A 473 15.14 -6.92 0.27
N ALA A 474 15.00 -6.33 1.46
CA ALA A 474 16.09 -6.12 2.41
C ALA A 474 16.45 -7.40 3.21
N VAL A 475 15.59 -8.42 3.23
CA VAL A 475 15.91 -9.68 3.93
C VAL A 475 16.96 -10.45 3.15
N ALA A 476 18.06 -10.79 3.81
CA ALA A 476 19.09 -11.66 3.23
C ALA A 476 18.47 -13.01 2.84
N VAL A 477 18.47 -13.31 1.56
CA VAL A 477 18.04 -14.61 1.04
C VAL A 477 19.28 -15.45 0.84
N PRO A 478 19.40 -16.63 1.48
CA PRO A 478 20.52 -17.52 1.23
C PRO A 478 20.69 -17.78 -0.27
N ALA A 479 21.93 -17.85 -0.73
CA ALA A 479 22.24 -18.13 -2.11
C ALA A 479 21.51 -19.41 -2.55
N GLY A 480 20.50 -19.23 -3.41
CA GLY A 480 19.76 -20.35 -4.01
C GLY A 480 20.55 -20.93 -5.18
N LYS A 481 20.13 -22.09 -5.67
CA LYS A 481 20.66 -22.64 -6.92
C LYS A 481 20.07 -21.90 -8.12
N GLY A 482 20.85 -21.56 -9.13
CA GLY A 482 20.39 -20.99 -10.40
C GLY A 482 20.97 -19.62 -10.75
N LYS A 483 20.61 -19.09 -11.92
CA LYS A 483 21.13 -17.83 -12.50
C LYS A 483 20.98 -16.57 -11.62
N ARG A 484 20.14 -16.62 -10.61
CA ARG A 484 19.86 -15.50 -9.70
C ARG A 484 20.41 -15.70 -8.28
N ALA A 485 21.21 -16.76 -8.09
CA ALA A 485 21.84 -17.04 -6.80
C ALA A 485 22.74 -15.87 -6.40
N GLY A 486 22.63 -15.42 -5.14
CA GLY A 486 23.47 -14.34 -4.61
C GLY A 486 23.16 -12.92 -5.13
N GLN A 487 22.25 -12.75 -6.08
CA GLN A 487 21.91 -11.41 -6.56
C GLN A 487 20.98 -10.68 -5.57
N PRO A 488 21.23 -9.40 -5.28
CA PRO A 488 20.35 -8.59 -4.45
C PRO A 488 18.93 -8.54 -5.04
N VAL A 489 17.94 -8.43 -4.18
CA VAL A 489 16.53 -8.33 -4.57
C VAL A 489 16.14 -6.87 -4.59
N HIS A 490 15.66 -6.38 -5.71
CA HIS A 490 15.10 -5.04 -5.79
C HIS A 490 13.62 -5.04 -5.35
N PRO A 491 13.12 -4.02 -4.63
CA PRO A 491 11.72 -3.96 -4.18
C PRO A 491 10.69 -4.16 -5.30
N ARG A 492 10.94 -3.64 -6.49
CA ARG A 492 10.08 -3.83 -7.67
C ARG A 492 10.00 -5.27 -8.16
N GLN A 493 10.95 -6.13 -7.77
CA GLN A 493 10.92 -7.56 -8.09
C GLN A 493 10.01 -8.36 -7.15
N ILE A 494 9.54 -7.75 -6.08
CA ILE A 494 8.55 -8.36 -5.18
C ILE A 494 7.16 -8.14 -5.75
N SER A 495 6.40 -9.21 -5.91
CA SER A 495 5.02 -9.10 -6.38
C SER A 495 4.16 -8.31 -5.40
N PHE A 496 3.54 -7.23 -5.87
CA PHE A 496 2.58 -6.43 -5.10
C PHE A 496 1.42 -7.28 -4.57
N THR A 497 0.85 -8.13 -5.43
CA THR A 497 -0.23 -9.06 -5.04
C THR A 497 0.22 -10.04 -3.96
N ALA A 498 1.46 -10.54 -4.04
CA ALA A 498 1.99 -11.45 -3.02
C ALA A 498 2.22 -10.72 -1.68
N ALA A 499 2.73 -9.49 -1.70
CA ALA A 499 2.89 -8.66 -0.50
C ALA A 499 1.53 -8.38 0.16
N ARG A 500 0.52 -7.96 -0.61
CA ARG A 500 -0.85 -7.78 -0.14
C ARG A 500 -1.42 -9.05 0.49
N ARG A 501 -1.30 -10.20 -0.19
CA ARG A 501 -1.78 -11.49 0.32
C ARG A 501 -1.08 -11.90 1.61
N ALA A 502 0.22 -11.62 1.73
CA ALA A 502 0.95 -11.88 2.96
C ALA A 502 0.37 -11.09 4.14
N ILE A 503 0.02 -9.81 3.93
CA ILE A 503 -0.64 -9.00 4.95
C ILE A 503 -1.97 -9.64 5.36
N VAL A 504 -2.84 -9.99 4.40
CA VAL A 504 -4.15 -10.62 4.68
C VAL A 504 -4.01 -11.96 5.38
N THR A 505 -3.08 -12.80 4.94
CA THR A 505 -2.85 -14.11 5.55
C THR A 505 -2.38 -13.98 6.99
N THR A 506 -1.46 -13.06 7.27
CA THR A 506 -0.96 -12.83 8.62
C THR A 506 -2.01 -12.18 9.53
N THR A 507 -2.97 -11.44 8.98
CA THR A 507 -4.11 -10.93 9.74
C THR A 507 -4.95 -12.05 10.35
N ARG A 508 -5.25 -13.08 9.57
CA ARG A 508 -6.02 -14.26 10.06
C ARG A 508 -5.34 -14.98 11.21
N THR A 509 -4.03 -14.91 11.30
CA THR A 509 -3.25 -15.51 12.40
C THR A 509 -2.85 -14.47 13.45
N GLY A 510 -3.11 -13.20 13.21
CA GLY A 510 -2.61 -12.07 14.01
C GLY A 510 -3.11 -12.10 15.45
N ALA A 511 -4.39 -12.36 15.66
CA ALA A 511 -4.96 -12.49 16.99
C ALA A 511 -4.31 -13.65 17.79
N ALA A 512 -4.06 -14.77 17.13
CA ALA A 512 -3.37 -15.91 17.72
C ALA A 512 -1.87 -15.67 17.96
N THR A 513 -1.25 -14.79 17.18
CA THR A 513 0.17 -14.47 17.29
C THR A 513 0.47 -13.28 18.19
N ALA A 514 -0.52 -12.46 18.51
CA ALA A 514 -0.36 -11.27 19.36
C ALA A 514 0.22 -11.59 20.75
N SER A 515 0.17 -12.83 21.17
CA SER A 515 0.68 -13.33 22.44
C SER A 515 2.02 -14.04 22.34
N LEU A 516 2.56 -14.22 21.16
CA LEU A 516 3.87 -14.83 21.04
C LEU A 516 4.94 -13.87 21.57
N PRO A 517 6.02 -14.40 22.16
CA PRO A 517 7.18 -13.59 22.52
C PRO A 517 7.72 -12.80 21.33
N ALA A 518 8.17 -11.59 21.55
CA ALA A 518 8.70 -10.72 20.49
C ALA A 518 9.71 -11.41 19.55
N PRO A 519 10.65 -12.28 20.03
CA PRO A 519 11.54 -13.03 19.15
C PRO A 519 10.79 -13.98 18.18
N ALA A 520 9.72 -14.63 18.63
CA ALA A 520 8.95 -15.55 17.80
C ALA A 520 8.14 -14.79 16.73
N ILE A 521 7.58 -13.64 17.08
CA ILE A 521 6.93 -12.73 16.15
C ILE A 521 7.93 -12.28 15.09
N THR A 522 9.11 -11.81 15.51
CA THR A 522 10.18 -11.37 14.61
C THR A 522 10.63 -12.50 13.67
N ALA A 523 10.84 -13.71 14.18
CA ALA A 523 11.19 -14.86 13.36
C ALA A 523 10.09 -15.22 12.35
N GLY A 524 8.83 -15.11 12.76
CA GLY A 524 7.67 -15.30 11.88
C GLY A 524 7.65 -14.27 10.73
N ARG A 525 7.87 -13.01 11.03
CA ARG A 525 7.98 -11.91 10.05
C ARG A 525 9.10 -12.16 9.04
N VAL A 526 10.29 -12.49 9.52
CA VAL A 526 11.43 -12.78 8.66
C VAL A 526 11.13 -13.93 7.70
N ARG A 527 10.45 -14.99 8.17
CA ARG A 527 10.05 -16.11 7.29
C ARG A 527 9.08 -15.69 6.20
N VAL A 528 8.09 -14.86 6.51
CA VAL A 528 7.13 -14.31 5.53
C VAL A 528 7.85 -13.47 4.50
N LEU A 529 8.68 -12.52 4.94
CA LEU A 529 9.45 -11.65 4.06
C LEU A 529 10.44 -12.42 3.18
N ALA A 530 11.16 -13.39 3.74
CA ALA A 530 12.04 -14.27 2.99
C ALA A 530 11.26 -15.11 1.95
N GLY A 531 10.06 -15.55 2.28
CA GLY A 531 9.15 -16.23 1.35
C GLY A 531 8.75 -15.37 0.17
N LEU A 532 8.49 -14.07 0.38
CA LEU A 532 8.24 -13.09 -0.67
C LEU A 532 9.48 -12.85 -1.53
N ALA A 533 10.64 -12.67 -0.91
CA ALA A 533 11.91 -12.45 -1.60
C ALA A 533 12.34 -13.61 -2.51
N ARG A 534 11.97 -14.84 -2.16
CA ARG A 534 12.21 -16.03 -3.01
C ARG A 534 11.35 -16.07 -4.28
N ARG A 535 10.18 -15.43 -4.25
CA ARG A 535 9.20 -15.41 -5.35
C ARG A 535 9.33 -14.13 -6.18
N ARG A 536 10.54 -13.87 -6.70
CA ARG A 536 10.81 -12.69 -7.52
C ARG A 536 9.99 -12.71 -8.80
N VAL A 537 9.42 -11.56 -9.15
CA VAL A 537 8.85 -11.31 -10.47
C VAL A 537 9.92 -10.68 -11.36
N ASP A 538 9.88 -11.01 -12.64
CA ASP A 538 10.76 -10.41 -13.63
C ASP A 538 10.13 -9.09 -14.07
N VAL A 539 10.74 -7.98 -13.66
CA VAL A 539 10.21 -6.64 -13.93
C VAL A 539 10.72 -6.11 -15.26
N ASP A 540 11.88 -6.57 -15.68
CA ASP A 540 12.54 -6.13 -16.91
C ASP A 540 12.09 -6.98 -18.12
N ARG A 541 10.86 -7.47 -18.06
CA ARG A 541 10.22 -8.07 -19.22
C ARG A 541 9.92 -6.93 -20.20
N HIS A 542 10.85 -6.63 -21.07
CA HIS A 542 10.65 -5.78 -22.26
C HIS A 542 9.63 -6.42 -23.21
N ARG A 543 8.44 -6.73 -22.67
CA ARG A 543 7.33 -7.28 -23.45
C ARG A 543 6.57 -6.13 -24.05
N HIS A 544 6.94 -5.73 -25.22
CA HIS A 544 6.07 -4.92 -26.05
C HIS A 544 4.93 -5.82 -26.53
N ARG A 545 3.73 -5.53 -26.06
CA ARG A 545 2.51 -6.10 -26.65
C ARG A 545 1.90 -5.00 -27.50
N ASP A 546 1.71 -5.27 -28.75
CA ASP A 546 0.90 -4.40 -29.59
C ASP A 546 -0.41 -4.09 -28.89
N ARG A 547 -0.79 -2.81 -28.84
CA ARG A 547 -2.14 -2.44 -28.44
C ARG A 547 -3.09 -3.16 -29.38
N LYS A 548 -3.72 -4.22 -28.92
CA LYS A 548 -4.86 -4.78 -29.65
C LYS A 548 -5.86 -3.64 -29.76
N THR A 549 -6.07 -3.15 -30.97
CA THR A 549 -7.25 -2.37 -31.30
C THR A 549 -8.44 -3.11 -30.69
N LYS A 550 -9.31 -2.42 -29.95
CA LYS A 550 -10.47 -3.01 -29.29
C LYS A 550 -11.39 -3.63 -30.36
N ALA A 551 -11.03 -4.82 -30.80
CA ALA A 551 -12.02 -5.70 -31.40
C ALA A 551 -12.93 -6.14 -30.26
N ARG A 552 -14.22 -6.15 -30.52
CA ARG A 552 -15.37 -6.45 -29.63
C ARG A 552 -15.04 -7.31 -28.42
N PRO A 553 -15.66 -7.08 -27.24
CA PRO A 553 -15.47 -7.92 -26.08
C PRO A 553 -15.93 -9.34 -26.40
N GLY A 554 -15.00 -10.17 -26.79
CA GLY A 554 -15.17 -11.60 -26.95
C GLY A 554 -14.35 -12.28 -25.85
N PHE A 555 -14.86 -13.35 -25.30
CA PHE A 555 -14.08 -14.22 -24.44
C PHE A 555 -12.73 -14.51 -25.11
N PRO A 556 -11.62 -14.59 -24.36
CA PRO A 556 -10.35 -14.96 -24.93
C PRO A 556 -10.49 -16.37 -25.52
N SER A 557 -10.61 -16.44 -26.83
CA SER A 557 -10.49 -17.71 -27.54
C SER A 557 -9.11 -18.28 -27.20
N GLY A 558 -9.04 -19.53 -26.81
CA GLY A 558 -7.80 -20.26 -26.51
C GLY A 558 -6.93 -20.49 -27.76
N GLY A 559 -6.69 -19.45 -28.55
CA GLY A 559 -5.77 -19.47 -29.65
C GLY A 559 -4.32 -19.71 -29.16
N PRO A 560 -3.44 -20.24 -30.01
CA PRO A 560 -2.07 -20.52 -29.64
C PRO A 560 -1.42 -19.26 -29.05
N ARG A 561 -0.78 -19.41 -27.89
CA ARG A 561 0.01 -18.34 -27.27
C ARG A 561 1.16 -18.02 -28.22
N ILE A 562 1.03 -16.93 -28.96
CA ILE A 562 2.16 -16.38 -29.70
C ILE A 562 3.25 -16.09 -28.66
N PRO A 563 4.45 -16.65 -28.81
CA PRO A 563 5.57 -16.36 -27.91
C PRO A 563 5.71 -14.84 -27.87
N ALA A 564 5.74 -14.26 -26.67
CA ALA A 564 5.97 -12.83 -26.53
C ALA A 564 7.36 -12.55 -27.10
N GLN A 565 7.43 -11.96 -28.27
CA GLN A 565 8.69 -11.46 -28.81
C GLN A 565 9.20 -10.42 -27.82
N THR A 566 10.42 -10.63 -27.36
CA THR A 566 11.13 -9.65 -26.55
C THR A 566 11.58 -8.55 -27.49
N ALA A 567 10.76 -7.53 -27.69
CA ALA A 567 11.14 -6.39 -28.47
C ALA A 567 12.05 -5.50 -27.62
N THR A 568 13.27 -5.30 -28.05
CA THR A 568 14.18 -4.33 -27.45
C THR A 568 13.84 -2.96 -28.02
N ALA A 569 13.46 -2.01 -27.15
CA ALA A 569 13.30 -0.63 -27.56
C ALA A 569 14.69 0.04 -27.61
N GLN A 570 15.02 0.69 -28.71
CA GLN A 570 16.22 1.48 -28.89
C GLN A 570 15.86 2.97 -28.89
N ILE A 571 16.53 3.75 -28.06
CA ILE A 571 16.40 5.20 -27.98
C ILE A 571 17.52 5.81 -28.84
N SER A 572 17.17 6.71 -29.75
CA SER A 572 18.10 7.45 -30.57
C SER A 572 17.78 8.94 -30.49
N ILE A 573 18.73 9.73 -29.99
CA ILE A 573 18.59 11.20 -29.94
C ILE A 573 18.60 11.73 -31.36
N CYS A 574 17.67 12.64 -31.70
CA CYS A 574 17.63 13.29 -32.97
C CYS A 574 18.86 14.20 -33.09
N GLN A 575 19.69 13.94 -34.10
CA GLN A 575 20.81 14.83 -34.43
C GLN A 575 20.31 15.97 -35.31
N PRO A 576 20.84 17.18 -35.16
CA PRO A 576 20.54 18.26 -36.08
C PRO A 576 20.91 17.81 -37.50
N ILE A 577 20.00 18.03 -38.45
CA ILE A 577 20.34 17.90 -39.87
C ILE A 577 21.37 18.98 -40.12
N ALA A 578 22.58 18.57 -40.48
CA ALA A 578 23.60 19.52 -40.91
C ALA A 578 23.00 20.35 -42.06
N ALA A 579 22.96 21.68 -41.90
CA ALA A 579 22.43 22.61 -42.88
C ALA A 579 23.27 22.63 -44.12
#